data_aec677f40ce1f0e4afeaeb7985dd2f77
#
_entry.id   aec677f40ce1f0e4afeaeb7985dd2f77
#
_cell.length_a   1.000
_cell.length_b   1.000
_cell.length_c   1.000
_cell.angle_alpha   90.00
_cell.angle_beta   90.00
_cell.angle_gamma   90.00
#
_symmetry.space_group_name_H-M   'P 1'
#
loop_
_entity.id
_entity.type
_entity.pdbx_description
1 polymer ?
#
loop_
_entity_poly.entity_id
_entity_poly.type
_entity_poly.pdbx_seq_one_letter_code
_entity_poly.pdbx_strand_id
1 'polypeptide(L)'
;MEKKSFVLKGNIVYSGENKELCSIEGGYVVCENGICRGAFEKLPKQYETLPLTDYGDKIILPGMTDLHVHAPQYTFRALGMDLELLDWLNVHTFPEEAKYVDISYAKRAYGSFVSDLKHSLTTR
;
A
#
# COMPACT_ATOMS: atom_id res chain seq x y z
N MET A 1 -4.49 0.15 19.64
CA MET A 1 -5.18 -0.47 18.47
C MET A 1 -5.41 -1.93 18.78
N GLU A 2 -6.65 -2.37 18.67
CA GLU A 2 -7.01 -3.78 18.87
C GLU A 2 -6.36 -4.62 17.76
N LYS A 3 -5.61 -5.65 18.16
CA LYS A 3 -4.96 -6.55 17.21
C LYS A 3 -6.02 -7.49 16.63
N LYS A 4 -6.36 -7.27 15.36
CA LYS A 4 -7.39 -8.07 14.68
C LYS A 4 -6.85 -9.43 14.24
N SER A 5 -7.72 -10.46 14.33
CA SER A 5 -7.48 -11.79 13.77
C SER A 5 -8.56 -12.10 12.74
N PHE A 6 -8.17 -12.58 11.57
CA PHE A 6 -9.09 -12.89 10.46
C PHE A 6 -8.43 -13.79 9.41
N VAL A 7 -9.25 -14.34 8.54
CA VAL A 7 -8.85 -15.14 7.38
C VAL A 7 -9.38 -14.48 6.11
N LEU A 8 -8.54 -14.41 5.08
CA LEU A 8 -8.94 -14.02 3.72
C LEU A 8 -8.83 -15.23 2.82
N LYS A 9 -9.84 -15.47 1.96
CA LYS A 9 -9.82 -16.52 0.95
C LYS A 9 -9.87 -15.90 -0.45
N GLY A 10 -9.08 -16.42 -1.38
CA GLY A 10 -9.01 -15.98 -2.77
C GLY A 10 -7.79 -16.56 -3.50
N ASN A 11 -7.46 -16.02 -4.67
CA ASN A 11 -6.27 -16.43 -5.41
C ASN A 11 -5.06 -15.64 -4.87
N ILE A 12 -4.16 -16.31 -4.18
CA ILE A 12 -3.05 -15.67 -3.47
C ILE A 12 -1.82 -15.69 -4.37
N VAL A 13 -1.14 -14.55 -4.51
CA VAL A 13 0.16 -14.44 -5.20
C VAL A 13 1.13 -13.70 -4.29
N TYR A 14 2.31 -14.25 -4.08
CA TYR A 14 3.34 -13.68 -3.20
C TYR A 14 4.74 -14.11 -3.63
N SER A 15 5.77 -13.46 -3.08
CA SER A 15 7.16 -13.88 -3.26
C SER A 15 7.55 -14.89 -2.19
N GLY A 16 8.03 -16.05 -2.60
CA GLY A 16 8.56 -17.09 -1.72
C GLY A 16 9.94 -16.74 -1.14
N GLU A 17 10.46 -17.63 -0.29
CA GLU A 17 11.75 -17.43 0.40
C GLU A 17 12.93 -17.31 -0.56
N ASN A 18 12.89 -18.05 -1.67
CA ASN A 18 13.95 -18.04 -2.71
C ASN A 18 13.71 -16.94 -3.78
N LYS A 19 12.84 -15.96 -3.51
CA LYS A 19 12.44 -14.88 -4.42
C LYS A 19 11.71 -15.37 -5.69
N GLU A 20 11.20 -16.58 -5.68
CA GLU A 20 10.29 -17.10 -6.70
C GLU A 20 8.89 -16.53 -6.53
N LEU A 21 8.13 -16.48 -7.64
CA LEU A 21 6.71 -16.13 -7.62
C LEU A 21 5.89 -17.38 -7.25
N CYS A 22 5.20 -17.31 -6.12
CA CYS A 22 4.31 -18.37 -5.64
C CYS A 22 2.86 -17.97 -5.89
N SER A 23 2.01 -18.95 -6.24
CA SER A 23 0.56 -18.76 -6.37
C SER A 23 -0.21 -19.91 -5.72
N ILE A 24 -1.34 -19.58 -5.10
CA ILE A 24 -2.28 -20.56 -4.53
C ILE A 24 -3.69 -20.19 -4.98
N GLU A 25 -4.30 -21.02 -5.79
CA GLU A 25 -5.67 -20.83 -6.26
C GLU A 25 -6.66 -21.19 -5.14
N GLY A 26 -7.63 -20.30 -4.87
CA GLY A 26 -8.63 -20.48 -3.82
C GLY A 26 -8.05 -20.67 -2.40
N GLY A 27 -6.83 -20.17 -2.16
CA GLY A 27 -6.11 -20.33 -0.91
C GLY A 27 -6.55 -19.40 0.21
N TYR A 28 -5.87 -19.47 1.34
CA TYR A 28 -6.20 -18.75 2.58
C TYR A 28 -5.00 -17.98 3.08
N VAL A 29 -5.17 -16.67 3.36
CA VAL A 29 -4.22 -15.87 4.13
C VAL A 29 -4.75 -15.71 5.54
N VAL A 30 -3.92 -16.03 6.52
CA VAL A 30 -4.29 -15.93 7.94
C VAL A 30 -3.57 -14.75 8.59
N CYS A 31 -4.33 -13.88 9.23
CA CYS A 31 -3.84 -12.87 10.15
C CYS A 31 -4.30 -13.22 11.56
N GLU A 32 -3.37 -13.34 12.48
CA GLU A 32 -3.66 -13.60 13.89
C GLU A 32 -2.97 -12.55 14.75
N ASN A 33 -3.74 -11.85 15.57
CA ASN A 33 -3.25 -10.78 16.43
C ASN A 33 -2.46 -9.68 15.67
N GLY A 34 -2.88 -9.37 14.44
CA GLY A 34 -2.23 -8.38 13.57
C GLY A 34 -0.94 -8.88 12.90
N ILE A 35 -0.63 -10.18 12.99
CA ILE A 35 0.55 -10.81 12.36
C ILE A 35 0.07 -11.76 11.27
N CYS A 36 0.63 -11.63 10.06
CA CYS A 36 0.41 -12.59 8.99
C CYS A 36 1.09 -13.93 9.36
N ARG A 37 0.30 -15.01 9.40
CA ARG A 37 0.78 -16.37 9.71
C ARG A 37 1.17 -17.15 8.46
N GLY A 38 0.83 -16.64 7.29
CA GLY A 38 1.18 -17.23 6.02
C GLY A 38 0.00 -17.38 5.07
N ALA A 39 0.31 -17.97 3.91
CA ALA A 39 -0.64 -18.38 2.89
C ALA A 39 -0.74 -19.93 2.88
N PHE A 40 -1.94 -20.47 2.74
CA PHE A 40 -2.23 -21.89 2.87
C PHE A 40 -3.16 -22.35 1.74
N GLU A 41 -2.92 -23.52 1.17
CA GLU A 41 -3.85 -24.17 0.22
C GLU A 41 -5.13 -24.63 0.93
N LYS A 42 -5.01 -25.08 2.18
CA LYS A 42 -6.12 -25.49 3.03
C LYS A 42 -6.02 -24.77 4.37
N LEU A 43 -7.16 -24.25 4.84
CA LEU A 43 -7.20 -23.56 6.14
C LEU A 43 -6.83 -24.52 7.27
N PRO A 44 -5.78 -24.20 8.06
CA PRO A 44 -5.45 -25.03 9.23
C PRO A 44 -6.56 -25.00 10.28
N LYS A 45 -6.87 -26.15 10.89
CA LYS A 45 -7.98 -26.31 11.83
C LYS A 45 -8.01 -25.29 12.96
N GLN A 46 -6.85 -24.88 13.45
CA GLN A 46 -6.73 -23.90 14.53
C GLN A 46 -7.25 -22.51 14.17
N TYR A 47 -7.44 -22.20 12.87
CA TYR A 47 -7.92 -20.90 12.40
C TYR A 47 -9.36 -20.94 11.85
N GLU A 48 -10.02 -22.09 11.86
CA GLU A 48 -11.39 -22.26 11.33
C GLU A 48 -12.44 -21.41 12.07
N THR A 49 -12.16 -21.02 13.30
CA THR A 49 -13.04 -20.17 14.12
C THR A 49 -12.85 -18.67 13.88
N LEU A 50 -11.83 -18.26 13.14
CA LEU A 50 -11.58 -16.86 12.85
C LEU A 50 -12.57 -16.32 11.81
N PRO A 51 -12.93 -15.02 11.88
CA PRO A 51 -13.75 -14.38 10.86
C PRO A 51 -13.12 -14.55 9.48
N LEU A 52 -13.87 -15.09 8.53
CA LEU A 52 -13.43 -15.34 7.15
C LEU A 52 -14.11 -14.37 6.19
N THR A 53 -13.31 -13.76 5.31
CA THR A 53 -13.80 -13.02 4.16
C THR A 53 -13.39 -13.77 2.89
N ASP A 54 -14.38 -14.21 2.10
CA ASP A 54 -14.17 -14.88 0.82
C ASP A 54 -14.25 -13.84 -0.32
N TYR A 55 -13.16 -13.68 -1.04
CA TYR A 55 -13.04 -12.79 -2.20
C TYR A 55 -13.30 -13.49 -3.55
N GLY A 56 -13.67 -14.78 -3.51
CA GLY A 56 -13.94 -15.57 -4.72
C GLY A 56 -12.69 -15.71 -5.59
N ASP A 57 -12.82 -15.29 -6.83
CA ASP A 57 -11.78 -15.35 -7.87
C ASP A 57 -10.77 -14.17 -7.85
N LYS A 58 -10.93 -13.23 -6.92
CA LYS A 58 -10.03 -12.07 -6.82
C LYS A 58 -8.64 -12.47 -6.37
N ILE A 59 -7.66 -11.69 -6.81
CA ILE A 59 -6.25 -11.87 -6.44
C ILE A 59 -5.98 -11.15 -5.12
N ILE A 60 -5.31 -11.84 -4.20
CA ILE A 60 -4.81 -11.32 -2.93
C ILE A 60 -3.29 -11.20 -3.04
N LEU A 61 -2.78 -9.98 -2.88
CA LEU A 61 -1.35 -9.65 -2.93
C LEU A 61 -0.88 -9.09 -1.60
N PRO A 62 0.40 -9.27 -1.23
CA PRO A 62 1.03 -8.43 -0.22
C PRO A 62 0.99 -6.97 -0.64
N GLY A 63 0.82 -6.07 0.33
CA GLY A 63 0.90 -4.64 0.06
C GLY A 63 2.29 -4.22 -0.44
N MET A 64 2.33 -3.28 -1.36
CA MET A 64 3.58 -2.76 -1.92
C MET A 64 4.27 -1.82 -0.92
N THR A 65 5.61 -1.80 -0.97
CA THR A 65 6.43 -0.84 -0.23
C THR A 65 6.94 0.22 -1.19
N ASP A 66 6.64 1.48 -0.91
CA ASP A 66 7.23 2.60 -1.62
C ASP A 66 8.54 2.98 -0.93
N LEU A 67 9.66 2.79 -1.64
CA LEU A 67 10.99 3.07 -1.12
C LEU A 67 11.45 4.50 -1.40
N HIS A 68 10.73 5.27 -2.19
CA HIS A 68 11.09 6.64 -2.55
C HIS A 68 9.86 7.47 -2.93
N VAL A 69 9.42 8.32 -2.03
CA VAL A 69 8.28 9.20 -2.25
C VAL A 69 8.55 10.61 -1.69
N HIS A 70 8.11 11.62 -2.42
CA HIS A 70 8.23 13.02 -2.05
C HIS A 70 6.83 13.62 -1.82
N ALA A 71 6.30 13.50 -0.62
CA ALA A 71 4.98 14.00 -0.27
C ALA A 71 4.76 15.49 -0.56
N PRO A 72 5.73 16.41 -0.35
CA PRO A 72 5.56 17.82 -0.72
C PRO A 72 5.37 18.07 -2.21
N GLN A 73 5.82 17.15 -3.07
CA GLN A 73 5.72 17.29 -4.53
C GLN A 73 4.42 16.71 -5.09
N TYR A 74 3.59 16.13 -4.23
CA TYR A 74 2.34 15.48 -4.64
C TYR A 74 1.37 16.42 -5.35
N THR A 75 1.29 17.69 -4.93
CA THR A 75 0.33 18.68 -5.45
C THR A 75 0.60 19.12 -6.89
N PHE A 76 1.85 19.01 -7.34
CA PHE A 76 2.26 19.38 -8.71
C PHE A 76 2.82 18.20 -9.51
N ARG A 77 2.53 16.97 -9.09
CA ARG A 77 2.93 15.77 -9.83
C ARG A 77 2.54 15.86 -11.31
N ALA A 78 3.45 15.41 -12.19
CA ALA A 78 3.32 15.44 -13.64
C ALA A 78 3.34 16.85 -14.27
N LEU A 79 3.63 17.91 -13.54
CA LEU A 79 3.87 19.22 -14.11
C LEU A 79 5.36 19.39 -14.49
N GLY A 80 5.60 20.10 -15.59
CA GLY A 80 6.95 20.44 -16.05
C GLY A 80 7.78 19.24 -16.49
N MET A 81 7.15 18.18 -16.99
CA MET A 81 7.84 16.97 -17.46
C MET A 81 8.74 17.20 -18.69
N ASP A 82 8.63 18.37 -19.32
CA ASP A 82 9.42 18.85 -20.46
C ASP A 82 10.62 19.70 -20.03
N LEU A 83 10.76 19.98 -18.72
CA LEU A 83 11.85 20.78 -18.17
C LEU A 83 13.04 19.91 -17.77
N GLU A 84 14.25 20.50 -17.85
CA GLU A 84 15.42 19.91 -17.21
C GLU A 84 15.31 20.00 -15.68
N LEU A 85 16.05 19.12 -14.98
CA LEU A 85 15.93 18.97 -13.53
C LEU A 85 16.06 20.30 -12.76
N LEU A 86 17.06 21.12 -13.08
CA LEU A 86 17.28 22.37 -12.35
C LEU A 86 16.19 23.39 -12.61
N ASP A 87 15.70 23.46 -13.84
CA ASP A 87 14.60 24.34 -14.21
C ASP A 87 13.30 23.89 -13.55
N TRP A 88 13.04 22.58 -13.54
CA TRP A 88 11.89 22.01 -12.85
C TRP A 88 11.93 22.30 -11.35
N LEU A 89 13.08 22.15 -10.69
CA LEU A 89 13.24 22.49 -9.28
C LEU A 89 12.92 23.96 -8.99
N ASN A 90 13.43 24.89 -9.83
CA ASN A 90 13.25 26.32 -9.64
C ASN A 90 11.83 26.80 -9.94
N VAL A 91 11.18 26.23 -10.97
CA VAL A 91 9.86 26.68 -11.45
C VAL A 91 8.72 26.04 -10.66
N HIS A 92 8.87 24.78 -10.27
CA HIS A 92 7.79 24.00 -9.62
C HIS A 92 8.12 23.62 -8.18
N THR A 93 9.25 22.96 -7.93
CA THR A 93 9.51 22.34 -6.64
C THR A 93 9.69 23.34 -5.52
N PHE A 94 10.65 24.25 -5.63
CA PHE A 94 10.93 25.20 -4.54
C PHE A 94 9.78 26.17 -4.27
N PRO A 95 9.08 26.73 -5.28
CA PRO A 95 7.90 27.56 -5.03
C PRO A 95 6.75 26.80 -4.38
N GLU A 96 6.55 25.54 -4.73
CA GLU A 96 5.49 24.72 -4.13
C GLU A 96 5.84 24.32 -2.70
N GLU A 97 7.06 23.88 -2.45
CA GLU A 97 7.51 23.49 -1.11
C GLU A 97 7.50 24.68 -0.13
N ALA A 98 7.75 25.89 -0.59
CA ALA A 98 7.65 27.10 0.23
C ALA A 98 6.24 27.33 0.80
N LYS A 99 5.18 26.85 0.14
CA LYS A 99 3.79 26.98 0.61
C LYS A 99 3.50 26.17 1.88
N TYR A 100 4.32 25.16 2.19
CA TYR A 100 4.13 24.29 3.35
C TYR A 100 4.44 24.98 4.70
N VAL A 101 4.94 26.21 4.69
CA VAL A 101 4.96 27.10 5.86
C VAL A 101 3.54 27.36 6.37
N ASP A 102 2.54 27.41 5.47
CA ASP A 102 1.13 27.45 5.86
C ASP A 102 0.66 26.05 6.28
N ILE A 103 0.41 25.90 7.59
CA ILE A 103 -0.06 24.63 8.18
C ILE A 103 -1.40 24.20 7.57
N SER A 104 -2.26 25.12 7.18
CA SER A 104 -3.55 24.77 6.56
C SER A 104 -3.36 24.19 5.15
N TYR A 105 -2.42 24.74 4.40
CA TYR A 105 -2.00 24.19 3.12
C TYR A 105 -1.39 22.80 3.27
N ALA A 106 -0.43 22.64 4.18
CA ALA A 106 0.23 21.37 4.46
C ALA A 106 -0.78 20.26 4.85
N LYS A 107 -1.75 20.57 5.71
CA LYS A 107 -2.80 19.62 6.09
C LYS A 107 -3.65 19.17 4.91
N ARG A 108 -4.03 20.08 4.00
CA ARG A 108 -4.80 19.71 2.81
C ARG A 108 -3.98 18.85 1.85
N ALA A 109 -2.76 19.28 1.53
CA ALA A 109 -1.88 18.58 0.60
C ALA A 109 -1.53 17.17 1.09
N TYR A 110 -1.08 17.03 2.33
CA TYR A 110 -0.78 15.72 2.92
C TYR A 110 -2.04 14.87 3.15
N GLY A 111 -3.17 15.50 3.45
CA GLY A 111 -4.46 14.79 3.54
C GLY A 111 -4.85 14.13 2.23
N SER A 112 -4.71 14.85 1.10
CA SER A 112 -4.96 14.31 -0.24
C SER A 112 -3.96 13.21 -0.59
N PHE A 113 -2.66 13.42 -0.35
CA PHE A 113 -1.62 12.43 -0.57
C PHE A 113 -1.91 11.11 0.19
N VAL A 114 -2.18 11.20 1.49
CA VAL A 114 -2.50 10.02 2.32
C VAL A 114 -3.80 9.36 1.89
N SER A 115 -4.80 10.14 1.45
CA SER A 115 -6.04 9.59 0.90
C SER A 115 -5.79 8.75 -0.34
N ASP A 116 -4.97 9.24 -1.28
CA ASP A 116 -4.64 8.48 -2.50
C ASP A 116 -3.80 7.25 -2.19
N LEU A 117 -2.85 7.34 -1.25
CA LEU A 117 -2.09 6.17 -0.80
C LEU A 117 -2.99 5.06 -0.24
N LYS A 118 -4.04 5.42 0.52
CA LYS A 118 -4.99 4.44 1.07
C LYS A 118 -5.83 3.73 0.00
N HIS A 119 -5.92 4.30 -1.20
CA HIS A 119 -6.62 3.70 -2.35
C HIS A 119 -5.65 3.11 -3.38
N SER A 120 -4.37 3.05 -3.06
CA SER A 120 -3.32 2.43 -3.88
C SER A 120 -2.93 1.07 -3.32
N LEU A 121 -1.98 0.41 -3.99
CA LEU A 121 -1.37 -0.83 -3.51
C LEU A 121 -0.27 -0.58 -2.47
N THR A 122 0.14 0.67 -2.26
CA THR A 122 1.19 1.06 -1.31
C THR A 122 0.66 0.98 0.12
N THR A 123 1.32 0.19 0.96
CA THR A 123 0.96 -0.02 2.37
C THR A 123 2.06 0.40 3.34
N ARG A 124 3.26 0.69 2.82
CA ARG A 124 4.44 1.14 3.59
C ARG A 124 5.23 2.18 2.83
#